data_c8ceb98d746733ebf1c4e0823d58843b
#
_entry.id   c8ceb98d746733ebf1c4e0823d58843b
#
_cell.length_a   1.000
_cell.length_b   1.000
_cell.length_c   1.000
_cell.angle_alpha   90.00
_cell.angle_beta   90.00
_cell.angle_gamma   90.00
#
_symmetry.space_group_name_H-M   'P 1'
#
loop_
_entity.id
_entity.type
_entity.pdbx_description
1 polymer ?
#
loop_
_entity_poly.entity_id
_entity_poly.type
_entity_poly.pdbx_seq_one_letter_code
_entity_poly.pdbx_strand_id
1 'polypeptide(L)'
;MKPERKFYEKIKKSIPQISWIRLENNSLLGTPDLLAYNTSGHFFTVELKVTKGNKVKFSPHQIAFHVKHPHNTFIMVQALGPGTVKLYRGSRILELDACGLKLDACCLGLEACGLMLGALGSTED
;
A
#
# COMPACT_ATOMS: atom_id res chain seq x y z
N MET A 1 -0.14 17.61 -10.89
CA MET A 1 -0.45 16.18 -10.66
C MET A 1 -0.66 15.94 -9.18
N LYS A 2 -1.67 15.19 -8.83
CA LYS A 2 -1.98 14.89 -7.43
C LYS A 2 -0.84 14.07 -6.79
N PRO A 3 -0.58 14.26 -5.49
CA PRO A 3 0.54 13.55 -4.84
C PRO A 3 0.45 12.02 -4.94
N GLU A 4 -0.76 11.46 -4.82
CA GLU A 4 -0.91 10.01 -4.92
C GLU A 4 -0.66 9.51 -6.32
N ARG A 5 -0.98 10.30 -7.34
CA ARG A 5 -0.67 9.95 -8.72
C ARG A 5 0.83 9.95 -8.95
N LYS A 6 1.54 10.93 -8.41
CA LYS A 6 3.01 10.97 -8.50
C LYS A 6 3.61 9.77 -7.80
N PHE A 7 3.07 9.40 -6.65
CA PHE A 7 3.53 8.25 -5.89
C PHE A 7 3.35 6.96 -6.70
N TYR A 8 2.18 6.82 -7.33
CA TYR A 8 1.90 5.66 -8.18
C TYR A 8 2.90 5.55 -9.33
N GLU A 9 3.18 6.66 -10.01
CA GLU A 9 4.15 6.66 -11.11
C GLU A 9 5.53 6.25 -10.62
N LYS A 10 5.91 6.71 -9.43
CA LYS A 10 7.19 6.36 -8.83
C LYS A 10 7.27 4.87 -8.51
N ILE A 11 6.19 4.31 -7.97
CA ILE A 11 6.12 2.88 -7.66
C ILE A 11 6.28 2.04 -8.93
N LYS A 12 5.54 2.36 -9.98
CA LYS A 12 5.62 1.64 -11.25
C LYS A 12 7.03 1.65 -11.81
N LYS A 13 7.68 2.79 -11.72
CA LYS A 13 9.02 2.97 -12.26
C LYS A 13 10.07 2.23 -11.43
N SER A 14 9.90 2.24 -10.10
CA SER A 14 10.87 1.66 -9.18
C SER A 14 10.71 0.16 -9.00
N ILE A 15 9.51 -0.36 -9.18
CA ILE A 15 9.21 -1.78 -9.00
C ILE A 15 8.53 -2.31 -10.27
N PRO A 16 9.28 -2.39 -11.37
CA PRO A 16 8.67 -2.77 -12.66
C PRO A 16 8.39 -4.26 -12.79
N GLN A 17 8.94 -5.09 -11.88
CA GLN A 17 8.73 -6.54 -11.91
C GLN A 17 7.34 -6.94 -11.44
N ILE A 18 6.60 -6.02 -10.81
CA ILE A 18 5.22 -6.26 -10.40
C ILE A 18 4.29 -5.58 -11.38
N SER A 19 3.22 -6.28 -11.75
CA SER A 19 2.18 -5.72 -12.62
C SER A 19 1.23 -4.89 -11.76
N TRP A 20 1.14 -3.59 -12.02
CA TRP A 20 0.32 -2.66 -11.24
C TRP A 20 -0.88 -2.25 -12.06
N ILE A 21 -2.07 -2.46 -11.51
CA ILE A 21 -3.33 -2.13 -12.18
C ILE A 21 -4.06 -1.11 -11.31
N ARG A 22 -4.29 0.08 -11.86
CA ARG A 22 -5.06 1.11 -11.15
C ARG A 22 -6.53 0.74 -11.18
N LEU A 23 -7.12 0.73 -9.99
CA LEU A 23 -8.55 0.48 -9.85
C LEU A 23 -9.28 1.83 -9.86
N GLU A 24 -10.03 2.08 -10.91
CA GLU A 24 -10.78 3.32 -11.07
C GLU A 24 -12.26 2.99 -10.97
N ASN A 25 -12.72 2.83 -9.75
CA ASN A 25 -14.10 2.45 -9.51
C ASN A 25 -14.76 3.45 -8.59
N ASN A 26 -15.61 4.30 -9.15
CA ASN A 26 -16.29 5.34 -8.41
C ASN A 26 -17.54 4.83 -7.67
N SER A 27 -17.96 3.60 -7.93
CA SER A 27 -19.16 3.06 -7.33
C SER A 27 -18.91 2.22 -6.09
N LEU A 28 -17.67 1.81 -5.84
CA LEU A 28 -17.31 1.02 -4.65
C LEU A 28 -16.40 1.83 -3.75
N LEU A 29 -16.99 2.38 -2.69
CA LEU A 29 -16.25 3.19 -1.73
C LEU A 29 -15.31 2.32 -0.92
N GLY A 30 -14.11 2.85 -0.68
CA GLY A 30 -13.09 2.14 0.11
C GLY A 30 -12.26 1.13 -0.65
N THR A 31 -12.54 0.92 -1.94
CA THR A 31 -11.73 0.05 -2.79
C THR A 31 -10.29 0.58 -2.84
N PRO A 32 -9.27 -0.29 -2.68
CA PRO A 32 -7.88 0.14 -2.76
C PRO A 32 -7.53 0.71 -4.13
N ASP A 33 -6.47 1.51 -4.17
CA ASP A 33 -6.06 2.18 -5.39
C ASP A 33 -5.51 1.24 -6.46
N LEU A 34 -4.82 0.18 -6.03
CA LEU A 34 -4.09 -0.70 -6.95
C LEU A 34 -4.42 -2.16 -6.70
N LEU A 35 -4.52 -2.90 -7.79
CA LEU A 35 -4.44 -4.36 -7.80
C LEU A 35 -3.07 -4.70 -8.37
N ALA A 36 -2.35 -5.58 -7.70
CA ALA A 36 -1.00 -5.94 -8.08
C ALA A 36 -0.86 -7.44 -8.28
N TYR A 37 0.07 -7.82 -9.15
CA TYR A 37 0.31 -9.21 -9.51
C TYR A 37 1.80 -9.41 -9.66
N ASN A 38 2.38 -10.28 -8.82
CA ASN A 38 3.82 -10.49 -8.88
C ASN A 38 4.19 -11.70 -9.74
N THR A 39 5.48 -11.94 -9.91
CA THR A 39 5.97 -13.00 -10.79
C THR A 39 5.67 -14.41 -10.27
N SER A 40 5.31 -14.53 -8.98
CA SER A 40 4.88 -15.81 -8.41
C SER A 40 3.42 -16.10 -8.66
N GLY A 41 2.71 -15.21 -9.36
CA GLY A 41 1.28 -15.38 -9.61
C GLY A 41 0.40 -15.02 -8.44
N HIS A 42 0.89 -14.20 -7.52
CA HIS A 42 0.17 -13.82 -6.32
C HIS A 42 -0.46 -12.45 -6.50
N PHE A 43 -1.77 -12.36 -6.26
CA PHE A 43 -2.51 -11.10 -6.30
C PHE A 43 -2.57 -10.48 -4.92
N PHE A 44 -2.50 -9.15 -4.89
CA PHE A 44 -2.71 -8.39 -3.65
C PHE A 44 -3.16 -6.98 -4.03
N THR A 45 -3.71 -6.27 -3.06
CA THR A 45 -4.12 -4.88 -3.27
C THR A 45 -3.23 -3.95 -2.48
N VAL A 46 -3.13 -2.70 -2.96
CA VAL A 46 -2.34 -1.67 -2.29
C VAL A 46 -3.13 -0.38 -2.25
N GLU A 47 -3.34 0.12 -1.04
CA GLU A 47 -3.89 1.44 -0.81
C GLU A 47 -2.73 2.43 -0.73
N LEU A 48 -2.80 3.53 -1.48
CA LEU A 48 -1.73 4.52 -1.50
C LEU A 48 -2.10 5.70 -0.62
N LYS A 49 -1.15 6.14 0.20
CA LYS A 49 -1.30 7.32 1.02
C LYS A 49 -0.05 8.18 0.92
N VAL A 50 -0.26 9.49 0.86
CA VAL A 50 0.81 10.47 0.90
C VAL A 50 0.51 11.40 2.05
N THR A 51 1.46 11.61 2.96
CA THR A 51 1.23 12.43 4.13
C THR A 51 2.40 13.39 4.35
N LYS A 52 2.10 14.57 4.92
CA LYS A 52 3.12 15.54 5.28
C LYS A 52 3.62 15.35 6.70
N GLY A 53 2.75 14.88 7.60
CA GLY A 53 3.08 14.63 8.99
C GLY A 53 3.04 13.16 9.32
N ASN A 54 2.93 12.85 10.61
CA ASN A 54 2.88 11.46 11.08
C ASN A 54 1.51 10.81 10.92
N LYS A 55 0.46 11.62 10.78
CA LYS A 55 -0.89 11.09 10.75
C LYS A 55 -1.24 10.60 9.35
N VAL A 56 -1.81 9.40 9.28
CA VAL A 56 -2.31 8.82 8.03
C VAL A 56 -3.82 8.78 8.13
N LYS A 57 -4.50 9.43 7.19
CA LYS A 57 -5.96 9.58 7.23
C LYS A 57 -6.63 8.55 6.35
N PHE A 58 -7.63 7.88 6.91
CA PHE A 58 -8.45 6.90 6.17
C PHE A 58 -9.91 7.29 6.28
N SER A 59 -10.66 7.07 5.21
CA SER A 59 -12.12 7.17 5.27
C SER A 59 -12.68 5.95 6.01
N PRO A 60 -13.90 6.05 6.56
CA PRO A 60 -14.54 4.87 7.18
C PRO A 60 -14.66 3.70 6.22
N HIS A 61 -14.86 3.97 4.93
CA HIS A 61 -14.98 2.91 3.92
C HIS A 61 -13.66 2.21 3.69
N GLN A 62 -12.55 2.94 3.72
CA GLN A 62 -11.22 2.34 3.58
C GLN A 62 -10.90 1.45 4.78
N ILE A 63 -11.26 1.89 5.98
CA ILE A 63 -11.08 1.10 7.18
C ILE A 63 -11.93 -0.17 7.10
N ALA A 64 -13.21 -0.03 6.73
CA ALA A 64 -14.11 -1.18 6.63
C ALA A 64 -13.61 -2.20 5.61
N PHE A 65 -13.11 -1.75 4.47
CA PHE A 65 -12.58 -2.65 3.45
C PHE A 65 -11.44 -3.50 4.02
N HIS A 66 -10.48 -2.86 4.67
CA HIS A 66 -9.29 -3.57 5.15
C HIS A 66 -9.56 -4.43 6.36
N VAL A 67 -10.52 -4.06 7.19
CA VAL A 67 -10.97 -4.91 8.29
C VAL A 67 -11.65 -6.17 7.74
N LYS A 68 -12.45 -6.01 6.70
CA LYS A 68 -13.15 -7.13 6.08
C LYS A 68 -12.22 -8.03 5.26
N HIS A 69 -11.15 -7.43 4.69
CA HIS A 69 -10.21 -8.15 3.84
C HIS A 69 -8.79 -8.03 4.40
N PRO A 70 -8.49 -8.78 5.48
CA PRO A 70 -7.19 -8.64 6.15
C PRO A 70 -6.03 -9.33 5.44
N HIS A 71 -6.32 -10.23 4.49
CA HIS A 71 -5.28 -10.98 3.77
C HIS A 71 -5.06 -10.41 2.39
N ASN A 72 -3.79 -10.41 1.95
CA ASN A 72 -3.40 -9.96 0.62
C ASN A 72 -3.77 -8.50 0.36
N THR A 73 -3.77 -7.69 1.42
CA THR A 73 -4.02 -6.26 1.31
C THR A 73 -2.89 -5.52 2.00
N PHE A 74 -2.47 -4.40 1.40
CA PHE A 74 -1.35 -3.61 1.90
C PHE A 74 -1.67 -2.13 1.79
N ILE A 75 -1.00 -1.35 2.63
CA ILE A 75 -1.09 0.11 2.61
C ILE A 75 0.33 0.63 2.47
N MET A 76 0.57 1.42 1.43
CA MET A 76 1.89 2.00 1.19
C MET A 76 1.80 3.51 1.39
N VAL A 77 2.63 4.04 2.27
CA VAL A 77 2.59 5.44 2.67
C VAL A 77 3.88 6.12 2.28
N GLN A 78 3.77 7.26 1.58
CA GLN A 78 4.90 8.13 1.31
C GLN A 78 4.84 9.30 2.29
N ALA A 79 5.86 9.44 3.12
CA ALA A 79 6.00 10.55 4.05
C ALA A 79 6.84 11.62 3.36
N LEU A 80 6.22 12.75 3.02
CA LEU A 80 6.88 13.79 2.21
C LEU A 80 7.98 14.51 2.96
N GLY A 81 7.80 14.74 4.27
CA GLY A 81 8.82 15.42 5.04
C GLY A 81 10.14 14.67 5.07
N PRO A 82 10.17 13.45 5.64
CA PRO A 82 11.39 12.63 5.64
C PRO A 82 11.75 12.06 4.27
N GLY A 83 10.81 12.03 3.34
CA GLY A 83 11.04 11.43 2.03
C GLY A 83 11.09 9.90 2.07
N THR A 84 10.43 9.29 3.06
CA THR A 84 10.47 7.83 3.22
C THR A 84 9.18 7.19 2.74
N VAL A 85 9.29 5.92 2.34
CA VAL A 85 8.14 5.09 1.97
C VAL A 85 8.05 3.94 2.97
N LYS A 86 6.84 3.70 3.48
CA LYS A 86 6.59 2.66 4.47
C LYS A 86 5.46 1.75 3.96
N LEU A 87 5.63 0.45 4.18
CA LEU A 87 4.63 -0.55 3.79
C LEU A 87 4.03 -1.17 5.04
N TYR A 88 2.72 -1.23 5.08
CA TYR A 88 1.96 -1.85 6.18
C TYR A 88 1.03 -2.91 5.62
N ARG A 89 0.76 -3.96 6.40
CA ARG A 89 -0.28 -4.91 6.04
C ARG A 89 -1.64 -4.27 6.23
N GLY A 90 -2.57 -4.56 5.34
CA GLY A 90 -3.92 -4.01 5.42
C GLY A 90 -4.64 -4.36 6.72
N SER A 91 -4.31 -5.54 7.29
CA SER A 91 -4.88 -5.97 8.56
C SER A 91 -4.56 -5.03 9.72
N ARG A 92 -3.55 -4.17 9.57
CA ARG A 92 -3.14 -3.26 10.62
C ARG A 92 -3.69 -1.84 10.45
N ILE A 93 -4.73 -1.70 9.63
CA ILE A 93 -5.26 -0.37 9.33
C ILE A 93 -5.75 0.38 10.56
N LEU A 94 -6.36 -0.32 11.52
CA LEU A 94 -6.85 0.34 12.75
C LEU A 94 -5.70 0.89 13.58
N GLU A 95 -4.62 0.14 13.67
CA GLU A 95 -3.42 0.60 14.40
C GLU A 95 -2.76 1.76 13.66
N LEU A 96 -2.69 1.68 12.34
CA LEU A 96 -2.10 2.74 11.54
C LEU A 96 -2.93 4.02 11.64
N ASP A 97 -4.25 3.89 11.65
CA ASP A 97 -5.15 5.03 11.81
C ASP A 97 -4.95 5.70 13.18
N ALA A 98 -4.74 4.89 14.22
CA ALA A 98 -4.57 5.38 15.58
C ALA A 98 -3.18 5.95 15.84
N CYS A 99 -2.13 5.27 15.36
CA CYS A 99 -0.74 5.59 15.70
C CYS A 99 -0.02 6.38 14.61
N GLY A 100 -0.51 6.33 13.37
CA GLY A 100 0.17 6.96 12.26
C GLY A 100 1.52 6.33 12.00
N LEU A 101 2.46 7.13 11.52
CA LEU A 101 3.78 6.64 11.13
C LEU A 101 4.66 6.20 12.29
N LYS A 102 4.18 6.34 13.52
CA LYS A 102 4.87 5.77 14.69
C LYS A 102 4.73 4.25 14.72
N LEU A 103 3.72 3.71 14.03
CA LEU A 103 3.57 2.27 13.93
C LEU A 103 4.71 1.69 13.10
N ASP A 104 5.27 0.57 13.52
CA ASP A 104 6.33 -0.09 12.78
C ASP A 104 5.80 -0.65 11.47
N ALA A 105 6.51 -0.35 10.38
CA ALA A 105 6.17 -0.82 9.05
C ALA A 105 6.79 -2.19 8.80
N CYS A 106 6.20 -2.94 7.85
CA CYS A 106 6.79 -4.20 7.39
C CYS A 106 8.11 -3.94 6.68
N CYS A 107 8.16 -2.87 5.87
CA CYS A 107 9.34 -2.54 5.07
C CYS A 107 9.47 -1.03 4.96
N LEU A 108 10.70 -0.57 4.81
CA LEU A 108 11.02 0.84 4.62
C LEU A 108 11.73 1.00 3.28
N GLY A 109 11.26 1.96 2.48
CA GLY A 109 11.85 2.27 1.18
C GLY A 109 11.28 1.42 0.06
N LEU A 110 11.29 1.99 -1.15
CA LEU A 110 10.71 1.32 -2.31
C LEU A 110 11.41 0.01 -2.66
N GLU A 111 12.74 -0.03 -2.50
CA GLU A 111 13.49 -1.23 -2.81
C GLU A 111 13.09 -2.39 -1.90
N ALA A 112 13.05 -2.16 -0.59
CA ALA A 112 12.66 -3.18 0.37
C ALA A 112 11.20 -3.60 0.18
N CYS A 113 10.32 -2.62 -0.09
CA CYS A 113 8.92 -2.91 -0.37
C CYS A 113 8.79 -3.80 -1.61
N GLY A 114 9.55 -3.49 -2.66
CA GLY A 114 9.53 -4.29 -3.88
C GLY A 114 10.00 -5.71 -3.67
N LEU A 115 11.03 -5.89 -2.86
CA LEU A 115 11.54 -7.23 -2.54
C LEU A 115 10.50 -8.04 -1.77
N MET A 116 9.87 -7.43 -0.77
CA MET A 116 8.86 -8.11 0.01
C MET A 116 7.64 -8.48 -0.83
N LEU A 117 7.11 -7.52 -1.58
CA LEU A 117 5.91 -7.75 -2.38
C LEU A 117 6.18 -8.74 -3.51
N GLY A 118 7.39 -8.70 -4.09
CA GLY A 118 7.78 -9.64 -5.12
C GLY A 118 7.91 -11.07 -4.62
N ALA A 119 8.18 -11.25 -3.32
CA ALA A 119 8.37 -12.56 -2.72
C ALA A 119 7.06 -13.19 -2.23
N LEU A 120 5.95 -12.45 -2.24
CA LEU A 120 4.67 -13.00 -1.78
C LEU A 120 4.29 -14.21 -2.62
N GLY A 121 3.88 -15.29 -1.93
CA GLY A 121 3.45 -16.51 -2.60
C GLY A 121 4.56 -17.35 -3.19
N SER A 122 5.83 -16.96 -3.03
CA SER A 122 6.94 -17.69 -3.63
C SER A 122 7.45 -18.83 -2.75
N THR A 123 7.20 -18.74 -1.45
CA THR A 123 7.63 -19.78 -0.54
C THR A 123 6.63 -20.90 -0.57
N GLU A 124 7.14 -22.05 -0.80
CA GLU A 124 6.19 -23.06 -0.82
C GLU A 124 6.29 -23.90 0.08
N ASP A 125 6.25 -23.66 0.41
CA ASP A 125 6.58 -24.36 1.09
C ASP A 125 6.50 -25.00 1.38
#